data_06a3cc7095f53867392d3ba4d0d25ce2
#
_entry.id   06a3cc7095f53867392d3ba4d0d25ce2
#
_cell.length_a   1.000
_cell.length_b   1.000
_cell.length_c   1.000
_cell.angle_alpha   90.00
_cell.angle_beta   90.00
_cell.angle_gamma   90.00
#
_symmetry.space_group_name_H-M   'P 1'
#
loop_
_entity.id
_entity.type
_entity.pdbx_description
1 polymer ?
#
loop_
_entity_poly.entity_id
_entity_poly.type
_entity_poly.pdbx_seq_one_letter_code
_entity_poly.pdbx_strand_id
1 'polypeptide(L)'
;ITWLEREVLHLNGVRFVGTTLWADFDAMGPLAGKPLPEKIPAHFNHPNSQYTRQLKARDKAFRAANYYLRKTGTTREAQAWLAEPMREQALQCQAWLSAALDIPFDGPTVVVTHFAPSLRSADPRYGLVPGTAGFCNALDDFLPKAQLWLHGHLHCPVDYTHHGCRVVANPLGYAHKKEQLTFQAQQVIGVGF
;
A
#
# COMPACT_ATOMS: atom_id res chain seq x y z
N ILE A 1 0.70 -19.41 -14.26
CA ILE A 1 0.72 -18.09 -13.58
C ILE A 1 -0.68 -17.81 -13.09
N THR A 2 -0.83 -17.49 -11.82
CA THR A 2 -2.11 -17.07 -11.23
C THR A 2 -2.08 -15.57 -11.01
N TRP A 3 -3.12 -14.86 -11.48
CA TRP A 3 -3.30 -13.43 -11.25
C TRP A 3 -4.08 -13.24 -9.96
N LEU A 4 -3.50 -12.51 -9.01
CA LEU A 4 -4.10 -12.28 -7.70
C LEU A 4 -4.58 -10.81 -7.57
N GLU A 5 -5.76 -10.50 -8.13
CA GLU A 5 -6.40 -9.20 -7.92
C GLU A 5 -7.72 -9.37 -7.18
N ARG A 6 -7.67 -9.14 -5.87
CA ARG A 6 -8.74 -9.46 -4.91
C ARG A 6 -9.10 -10.95 -4.98
N GLU A 7 -8.05 -11.77 -4.87
CA GLU A 7 -8.10 -13.21 -4.97
C GLU A 7 -7.40 -13.87 -3.78
N VAL A 8 -7.91 -15.02 -3.38
CA VAL A 8 -7.32 -15.89 -2.36
C VAL A 8 -6.95 -17.22 -3.02
N LEU A 9 -5.70 -17.63 -2.87
CA LEU A 9 -5.19 -18.92 -3.34
C LEU A 9 -4.69 -19.75 -2.15
N HIS A 10 -5.11 -21.00 -2.07
CA HIS A 10 -4.56 -21.97 -1.13
C HIS A 10 -3.60 -22.92 -1.87
N LEU A 11 -2.35 -22.97 -1.44
CA LEU A 11 -1.34 -23.83 -2.07
C LEU A 11 -0.41 -24.40 -0.99
N ASN A 12 -0.32 -25.72 -0.94
CA ASN A 12 0.57 -26.46 -0.02
C ASN A 12 0.44 -26.02 1.45
N GLY A 13 -0.79 -25.82 1.93
CA GLY A 13 -1.05 -25.42 3.32
C GLY A 13 -0.80 -23.93 3.61
N VAL A 14 -0.48 -23.12 2.60
CA VAL A 14 -0.30 -21.68 2.71
C VAL A 14 -1.47 -20.95 2.04
N ARG A 15 -2.00 -19.93 2.69
CA ARG A 15 -2.97 -19.01 2.12
C ARG A 15 -2.28 -17.80 1.53
N PHE A 16 -2.46 -17.58 0.24
CA PHE A 16 -2.01 -16.36 -0.46
C PHE A 16 -3.22 -15.44 -0.67
N VAL A 17 -3.11 -14.19 -0.24
CA VAL A 17 -4.14 -13.16 -0.37
C VAL A 17 -3.56 -12.01 -1.16
N GLY A 18 -4.07 -11.77 -2.38
CA GLY A 18 -3.44 -10.84 -3.29
C GLY A 18 -4.36 -9.76 -3.85
N THR A 19 -3.83 -8.55 -3.97
CA THR A 19 -4.46 -7.39 -4.62
C THR A 19 -3.43 -6.34 -4.99
N THR A 20 -3.72 -5.51 -5.99
CA THR A 20 -2.87 -4.35 -6.32
C THR A 20 -2.73 -3.39 -5.13
N LEU A 21 -3.74 -3.28 -4.28
CA LEU A 21 -3.86 -2.41 -3.10
C LEU A 21 -4.03 -0.93 -3.44
N TRP A 22 -3.27 -0.41 -4.44
CA TRP A 22 -3.23 1.02 -4.78
C TRP A 22 -2.86 1.91 -3.58
N ALA A 23 -2.93 3.24 -3.73
CA ALA A 23 -2.68 4.19 -2.65
C ALA A 23 -3.97 4.95 -2.29
N ASP A 24 -4.26 5.07 -1.00
CA ASP A 24 -5.40 5.84 -0.49
C ASP A 24 -5.07 7.31 -0.24
N PHE A 25 -3.80 7.68 -0.32
CA PHE A 25 -3.26 9.03 -0.10
C PHE A 25 -3.47 9.57 1.32
N ASP A 26 -3.81 8.71 2.27
CA ASP A 26 -4.07 9.09 3.66
C ASP A 26 -2.85 8.89 4.58
N ALA A 27 -1.81 8.20 4.11
CA ALA A 27 -0.70 7.74 4.93
C ALA A 27 0.06 8.84 5.68
N MET A 28 0.07 10.08 5.16
CA MET A 28 0.78 11.21 5.78
C MET A 28 -0.10 12.06 6.70
N GLY A 29 -1.33 11.66 6.92
CA GLY A 29 -2.26 12.41 7.77
C GLY A 29 -2.35 11.85 9.19
N PRO A 30 -2.90 12.62 10.14
CA PRO A 30 -3.01 12.21 11.55
C PRO A 30 -3.98 11.04 11.79
N LEU A 31 -4.84 10.75 10.81
CA LEU A 31 -5.77 9.62 10.85
C LEU A 31 -5.37 8.51 9.88
N ALA A 32 -4.09 8.42 9.55
CA ALA A 32 -3.56 7.38 8.68
C ALA A 32 -3.99 5.98 9.15
N GLY A 33 -4.41 5.12 8.21
CA GLY A 33 -4.90 3.78 8.50
C GLY A 33 -6.28 3.70 9.16
N LYS A 34 -6.95 4.83 9.42
CA LYS A 34 -8.27 4.87 10.03
C LYS A 34 -9.35 5.27 9.03
N PRO A 35 -10.50 4.59 9.02
CA PRO A 35 -11.64 5.02 8.20
C PRO A 35 -12.07 6.44 8.57
N LEU A 36 -12.32 7.26 7.56
CA LEU A 36 -12.92 8.56 7.80
C LEU A 36 -14.44 8.40 8.00
N PRO A 37 -15.06 9.17 8.92
CA PRO A 37 -16.48 9.10 9.12
C PRO A 37 -17.23 9.53 7.84
N GLU A 38 -18.33 8.84 7.52
CA GLU A 38 -19.17 9.17 6.37
C GLU A 38 -19.73 10.59 6.42
N LYS A 39 -20.07 11.05 7.64
CA LYS A 39 -20.52 12.42 7.89
C LYS A 39 -19.53 13.11 8.80
N ILE A 40 -19.11 14.31 8.41
CA ILE A 40 -18.24 15.15 9.23
C ILE A 40 -19.08 15.69 10.39
N PRO A 41 -18.84 15.30 11.66
CA PRO A 41 -19.51 15.90 12.79
C PRO A 41 -19.18 17.39 12.86
N ALA A 42 -20.14 18.23 13.26
CA ALA A 42 -20.00 19.69 13.25
C ALA A 42 -18.76 20.20 14.02
N HIS A 43 -18.37 19.52 15.10
CA HIS A 43 -17.18 19.88 15.90
C HIS A 43 -15.84 19.56 15.19
N PHE A 44 -15.84 18.79 14.09
CA PHE A 44 -14.63 18.55 13.29
C PHE A 44 -14.33 19.64 12.25
N ASN A 45 -15.24 20.59 12.04
CA ASN A 45 -15.02 21.70 11.10
C ASN A 45 -14.04 22.77 11.64
N HIS A 46 -13.50 22.60 12.85
CA HIS A 46 -12.48 23.49 13.36
C HIS A 46 -11.19 23.37 12.53
N PRO A 47 -10.53 24.48 12.14
CA PRO A 47 -9.35 24.49 11.27
C PRO A 47 -8.18 23.60 11.75
N ASN A 48 -8.08 23.35 13.04
CA ASN A 48 -7.04 22.55 13.69
C ASN A 48 -7.50 21.13 14.07
N SER A 49 -8.72 20.71 13.70
CA SER A 49 -9.18 19.35 13.97
C SER A 49 -8.30 18.32 13.29
N GLN A 50 -8.23 17.11 13.84
CA GLN A 50 -7.51 16.00 13.20
C GLN A 50 -8.05 15.71 11.80
N TYR A 51 -9.37 15.80 11.64
CA TYR A 51 -10.05 15.63 10.37
C TYR A 51 -9.59 16.66 9.32
N THR A 52 -9.59 17.95 9.68
CA THR A 52 -9.13 19.02 8.78
C THR A 52 -7.65 18.83 8.41
N ARG A 53 -6.81 18.40 9.36
CA ARG A 53 -5.40 18.08 9.08
C ARG A 53 -5.26 16.88 8.15
N GLN A 54 -6.10 15.85 8.30
CA GLN A 54 -6.15 14.69 7.40
C GLN A 54 -6.49 15.11 5.97
N LEU A 55 -7.55 15.91 5.78
CA LEU A 55 -7.94 16.41 4.46
C LEU A 55 -6.84 17.26 3.82
N LYS A 56 -6.19 18.13 4.58
CA LYS A 56 -5.05 18.94 4.08
C LYS A 56 -3.86 18.07 3.68
N ALA A 57 -3.57 17.00 4.40
CA ALA A 57 -2.50 16.06 4.08
C ALA A 57 -2.81 15.31 2.77
N ARG A 58 -4.04 14.78 2.64
CA ARG A 58 -4.52 14.12 1.42
C ARG A 58 -4.48 15.05 0.21
N ASP A 59 -4.96 16.29 0.34
CA ASP A 59 -4.94 17.27 -0.74
C ASP A 59 -3.51 17.57 -1.23
N LYS A 60 -2.53 17.66 -0.32
CA LYS A 60 -1.12 17.77 -0.70
C LYS A 60 -0.62 16.53 -1.44
N ALA A 61 -0.99 15.32 -0.97
CA ALA A 61 -0.65 14.06 -1.61
C ALA A 61 -1.28 13.96 -3.01
N PHE A 62 -2.55 14.32 -3.18
CA PHE A 62 -3.23 14.37 -4.47
C PHE A 62 -2.56 15.32 -5.45
N ARG A 63 -2.19 16.52 -5.03
CA ARG A 63 -1.48 17.47 -5.90
C ARG A 63 -0.15 16.91 -6.38
N ALA A 64 0.63 16.30 -5.48
CA ALA A 64 1.91 15.70 -5.82
C ALA A 64 1.74 14.52 -6.80
N ALA A 65 0.78 13.63 -6.54
CA ALA A 65 0.49 12.49 -7.40
C ALA A 65 -0.05 12.93 -8.76
N ASN A 66 -1.03 13.83 -8.80
CA ASN A 66 -1.66 14.30 -10.04
C ASN A 66 -0.67 15.03 -10.95
N TYR A 67 0.29 15.77 -10.37
CA TYR A 67 1.38 16.36 -11.16
C TYR A 67 2.18 15.27 -11.89
N TYR A 68 2.56 14.22 -11.18
CA TYR A 68 3.34 13.11 -11.74
C TYR A 68 2.53 12.29 -12.75
N LEU A 69 1.31 11.90 -12.41
CA LEU A 69 0.42 11.10 -13.27
C LEU A 69 0.11 11.78 -14.60
N ARG A 70 -0.11 13.11 -14.59
CA ARG A 70 -0.28 13.87 -15.83
C ARG A 70 1.00 13.92 -16.66
N LYS A 71 2.16 14.08 -16.02
CA LYS A 71 3.46 14.10 -16.70
C LYS A 71 3.79 12.77 -17.37
N THR A 72 3.40 11.65 -16.75
CA THR A 72 3.63 10.30 -17.29
C THR A 72 2.55 9.85 -18.27
N GLY A 73 1.49 10.64 -18.45
CA GLY A 73 0.39 10.30 -19.36
C GLY A 73 -0.42 9.09 -18.91
N THR A 74 -0.53 8.87 -17.59
CA THR A 74 -1.27 7.73 -17.04
C THR A 74 -2.76 7.83 -17.37
N THR A 75 -3.27 6.82 -18.08
CA THR A 75 -4.68 6.78 -18.52
C THR A 75 -5.33 5.43 -18.18
N ARG A 76 -6.65 5.44 -18.03
CA ARG A 76 -7.51 4.27 -17.99
C ARG A 76 -8.70 4.57 -18.90
N GLU A 77 -9.03 3.63 -19.82
CA GLU A 77 -10.13 3.79 -20.77
C GLU A 77 -10.04 5.12 -21.57
N ALA A 78 -8.81 5.47 -21.99
CA ALA A 78 -8.48 6.71 -22.71
C ALA A 78 -8.71 8.02 -21.91
N GLN A 79 -9.07 7.95 -20.64
CA GLN A 79 -9.18 9.13 -19.76
C GLN A 79 -7.99 9.21 -18.80
N ALA A 80 -7.62 10.42 -18.38
CA ALA A 80 -6.56 10.62 -17.39
C ALA A 80 -6.96 9.94 -16.08
N TRP A 81 -6.13 9.00 -15.61
CA TRP A 81 -6.37 8.29 -14.35
C TRP A 81 -5.55 8.93 -13.25
N LEU A 82 -6.21 9.72 -12.43
CA LEU A 82 -5.61 10.58 -11.42
C LEU A 82 -5.79 10.00 -10.00
N ALA A 83 -5.35 10.75 -9.00
CA ALA A 83 -5.29 10.29 -7.62
C ALA A 83 -6.68 9.97 -7.03
N GLU A 84 -7.71 10.74 -7.37
CA GLU A 84 -9.05 10.54 -6.84
C GLU A 84 -9.64 9.17 -7.21
N PRO A 85 -9.76 8.78 -8.50
CA PRO A 85 -10.23 7.45 -8.87
C PRO A 85 -9.26 6.33 -8.43
N MET A 86 -7.95 6.59 -8.33
CA MET A 86 -7.00 5.63 -7.77
C MET A 86 -7.32 5.34 -6.29
N ARG A 87 -7.64 6.39 -5.52
CA ARG A 87 -8.06 6.25 -4.12
C ARG A 87 -9.32 5.39 -3.98
N GLU A 88 -10.31 5.56 -4.83
CA GLU A 88 -11.52 4.73 -4.80
C GLU A 88 -11.20 3.24 -4.96
N GLN A 89 -10.31 2.90 -5.90
CA GLN A 89 -9.82 1.53 -6.06
C GLN A 89 -9.05 1.04 -4.82
N ALA A 90 -8.21 1.90 -4.23
CA ALA A 90 -7.47 1.56 -3.02
C ALA A 90 -8.41 1.20 -1.86
N LEU A 91 -9.45 1.99 -1.63
CA LEU A 91 -10.43 1.73 -0.57
C LEU A 91 -11.19 0.42 -0.80
N GLN A 92 -11.55 0.11 -2.06
CA GLN A 92 -12.16 -1.17 -2.41
C GLN A 92 -11.22 -2.35 -2.14
N CYS A 93 -9.93 -2.22 -2.51
CA CYS A 93 -8.92 -3.23 -2.24
C CYS A 93 -8.71 -3.42 -0.74
N GLN A 94 -8.64 -2.35 0.04
CA GLN A 94 -8.48 -2.41 1.50
C GLN A 94 -9.68 -3.06 2.18
N ALA A 95 -10.91 -2.70 1.80
CA ALA A 95 -12.13 -3.31 2.34
C ALA A 95 -12.17 -4.81 2.06
N TRP A 96 -11.87 -5.20 0.81
CA TRP A 96 -11.79 -6.61 0.43
C TRP A 96 -10.68 -7.35 1.19
N LEU A 97 -9.49 -6.76 1.28
CA LEU A 97 -8.34 -7.35 1.97
C LEU A 97 -8.63 -7.57 3.44
N SER A 98 -9.25 -6.58 4.11
CA SER A 98 -9.68 -6.73 5.51
C SER A 98 -10.62 -7.93 5.67
N ALA A 99 -11.66 -8.01 4.85
CA ALA A 99 -12.62 -9.13 4.90
C ALA A 99 -11.95 -10.48 4.63
N ALA A 100 -11.04 -10.56 3.66
CA ALA A 100 -10.32 -11.79 3.34
C ALA A 100 -9.39 -12.24 4.49
N LEU A 101 -8.72 -11.29 5.16
CA LEU A 101 -7.85 -11.57 6.29
C LEU A 101 -8.59 -11.91 7.58
N ASP A 102 -9.86 -11.49 7.71
CA ASP A 102 -10.71 -11.81 8.87
C ASP A 102 -11.26 -13.25 8.82
N ILE A 103 -11.16 -13.92 7.66
CA ILE A 103 -11.52 -15.33 7.55
C ILE A 103 -10.46 -16.18 8.26
N PRO A 104 -10.81 -16.99 9.28
CA PRO A 104 -9.87 -17.86 9.95
C PRO A 104 -9.18 -18.84 9.00
N PHE A 105 -7.91 -19.13 9.25
CA PHE A 105 -7.14 -20.09 8.47
C PHE A 105 -6.07 -20.74 9.35
N ASP A 106 -6.00 -22.07 9.35
CA ASP A 106 -5.08 -22.88 10.18
C ASP A 106 -3.72 -23.08 9.51
N GLY A 107 -3.16 -22.04 8.94
CA GLY A 107 -1.87 -22.09 8.26
C GLY A 107 -1.29 -20.70 8.09
N PRO A 108 -0.06 -20.60 7.55
CA PRO A 108 0.55 -19.32 7.31
C PRO A 108 -0.20 -18.56 6.19
N THR A 109 -0.36 -17.26 6.40
CA THR A 109 -0.93 -16.34 5.44
C THR A 109 0.15 -15.44 4.85
N VAL A 110 0.22 -15.41 3.52
CA VAL A 110 1.09 -14.54 2.74
C VAL A 110 0.23 -13.52 2.02
N VAL A 111 0.44 -12.24 2.30
CA VAL A 111 -0.20 -11.16 1.54
C VAL A 111 0.72 -10.71 0.41
N VAL A 112 0.16 -10.53 -0.78
CA VAL A 112 0.91 -10.09 -1.97
C VAL A 112 0.23 -8.84 -2.53
N THR A 113 0.93 -7.71 -2.52
CA THR A 113 0.42 -6.45 -3.06
C THR A 113 1.41 -5.82 -4.04
N HIS A 114 0.95 -4.86 -4.86
CA HIS A 114 1.88 -4.03 -5.60
C HIS A 114 2.31 -2.81 -4.80
N PHE A 115 1.36 -2.08 -4.20
CA PHE A 115 1.67 -0.94 -3.35
C PHE A 115 2.06 -1.36 -1.93
N ALA A 116 2.92 -0.57 -1.29
CA ALA A 116 3.40 -0.86 0.06
C ALA A 116 2.30 -0.69 1.12
N PRO A 117 2.22 -1.59 2.11
CA PRO A 117 1.23 -1.51 3.18
C PRO A 117 1.55 -0.44 4.23
N SER A 118 2.81 -0.04 4.37
CA SER A 118 3.29 0.78 5.47
C SER A 118 4.27 1.84 5.01
N LEU A 119 4.29 2.98 5.70
CA LEU A 119 5.33 4.02 5.54
C LEU A 119 6.74 3.53 5.90
N ARG A 120 6.87 2.40 6.62
CA ARG A 120 8.17 1.76 6.91
C ARG A 120 8.87 1.28 5.64
N SER A 121 8.12 1.03 4.58
CA SER A 121 8.65 0.67 3.26
C SER A 121 9.09 1.88 2.43
N ALA A 122 8.87 3.12 2.91
CA ALA A 122 9.23 4.31 2.14
C ALA A 122 10.74 4.34 1.86
N ASP A 123 11.09 4.75 0.65
CA ASP A 123 12.48 4.87 0.24
C ASP A 123 13.20 5.98 1.02
N PRO A 124 14.23 5.66 1.80
CA PRO A 124 14.93 6.64 2.63
C PRO A 124 15.62 7.73 1.82
N ARG A 125 15.90 7.51 0.53
CA ARG A 125 16.52 8.51 -0.36
C ARG A 125 15.65 9.75 -0.53
N TYR A 126 14.32 9.61 -0.40
CA TYR A 126 13.37 10.70 -0.61
C TYR A 126 12.72 11.20 0.68
N GLY A 127 12.87 10.46 1.78
CA GLY A 127 12.22 10.78 3.06
C GLY A 127 10.69 10.70 3.00
N LEU A 128 10.04 11.14 4.06
CA LEU A 128 8.58 11.18 4.14
C LEU A 128 8.08 12.56 3.69
N VAL A 129 7.62 12.64 2.47
CA VAL A 129 7.04 13.84 1.84
C VAL A 129 5.59 13.58 1.41
N PRO A 130 4.78 14.60 1.11
CA PRO A 130 3.38 14.38 0.71
C PRO A 130 3.20 13.36 -0.42
N GLY A 131 4.14 13.32 -1.37
CA GLY A 131 4.15 12.34 -2.47
C GLY A 131 4.32 10.89 -2.01
N THR A 132 4.93 10.64 -0.85
CA THR A 132 5.10 9.28 -0.31
C THR A 132 3.76 8.56 -0.13
N ALA A 133 2.69 9.29 0.20
CA ALA A 133 1.34 8.74 0.30
C ALA A 133 0.74 8.26 -1.04
N GLY A 134 1.40 8.52 -2.17
CA GLY A 134 1.06 7.94 -3.47
C GLY A 134 1.75 6.60 -3.75
N PHE A 135 2.63 6.14 -2.86
CA PHE A 135 3.40 4.90 -3.00
C PHE A 135 3.21 3.95 -1.81
N CYS A 136 2.94 4.49 -0.63
CA CYS A 136 2.74 3.75 0.61
C CYS A 136 1.38 4.07 1.21
N ASN A 137 0.77 3.04 1.79
CA ASN A 137 -0.36 3.18 2.69
C ASN A 137 0.12 3.24 4.16
N ALA A 138 -0.79 3.34 5.12
CA ALA A 138 -0.51 3.19 6.55
C ALA A 138 -1.45 2.15 7.15
N LEU A 139 -1.29 0.90 6.70
CA LEU A 139 -2.11 -0.25 7.07
C LEU A 139 -1.40 -1.17 8.05
N ASP A 140 -0.62 -0.60 8.97
CA ASP A 140 0.14 -1.37 9.96
C ASP A 140 -0.77 -2.27 10.79
N ASP A 141 -2.03 -1.90 11.00
CA ASP A 141 -3.04 -2.71 11.72
C ASP A 141 -3.44 -4.00 10.96
N PHE A 142 -3.10 -4.13 9.67
CA PHE A 142 -3.34 -5.36 8.90
C PHE A 142 -2.19 -6.37 9.06
N LEU A 143 -1.00 -5.90 9.38
CA LEU A 143 0.20 -6.75 9.46
C LEU A 143 0.05 -7.94 10.43
N PRO A 144 -0.56 -7.79 11.63
CA PRO A 144 -0.72 -8.92 12.56
C PRO A 144 -1.51 -10.10 12.00
N LYS A 145 -2.25 -9.90 10.90
CA LYS A 145 -3.09 -10.93 10.27
C LYS A 145 -2.35 -11.79 9.24
N ALA A 146 -1.05 -11.55 9.02
CA ALA A 146 -0.22 -12.28 8.07
C ALA A 146 1.17 -12.56 8.64
N GLN A 147 1.80 -13.67 8.23
CA GLN A 147 3.18 -14.00 8.57
C GLN A 147 4.17 -13.32 7.62
N LEU A 148 3.76 -13.13 6.37
CA LEU A 148 4.59 -12.52 5.34
C LEU A 148 3.77 -11.56 4.48
N TRP A 149 4.35 -10.41 4.17
CA TRP A 149 3.79 -9.45 3.22
C TRP A 149 4.82 -9.14 2.14
N LEU A 150 4.50 -9.48 0.90
CA LEU A 150 5.31 -9.18 -0.27
C LEU A 150 4.73 -7.98 -1.01
N HIS A 151 5.57 -7.01 -1.37
CA HIS A 151 5.12 -5.89 -2.19
C HIS A 151 6.17 -5.44 -3.20
N GLY A 152 5.75 -4.57 -4.14
CA GLY A 152 6.59 -3.93 -5.14
C GLY A 152 6.46 -2.41 -5.12
N HIS A 153 6.29 -1.83 -6.28
CA HIS A 153 6.07 -0.41 -6.58
C HIS A 153 7.22 0.54 -6.20
N LEU A 154 7.70 0.47 -4.98
CA LEU A 154 8.90 1.18 -4.53
C LEU A 154 10.14 0.46 -5.07
N HIS A 155 11.03 1.19 -5.73
CA HIS A 155 12.26 0.62 -6.27
C HIS A 155 13.39 0.63 -5.21
N CYS A 156 13.03 0.40 -3.96
CA CYS A 156 13.92 0.27 -2.83
C CYS A 156 13.66 -1.09 -2.18
N PRO A 157 14.68 -1.96 -2.06
CA PRO A 157 14.51 -3.23 -1.36
C PRO A 157 14.25 -2.99 0.11
N VAL A 158 13.32 -3.75 0.67
CA VAL A 158 13.05 -3.76 2.11
C VAL A 158 12.90 -5.19 2.61
N ASP A 159 13.32 -5.40 3.86
CA ASP A 159 13.12 -6.63 4.61
C ASP A 159 13.09 -6.29 6.09
N TYR A 160 11.92 -6.22 6.67
CA TYR A 160 11.72 -5.89 8.08
C TYR A 160 10.56 -6.68 8.68
N THR A 161 10.57 -6.82 10.01
CA THR A 161 9.44 -7.41 10.75
C THR A 161 8.74 -6.34 11.56
N HIS A 162 7.41 -6.28 11.48
CA HIS A 162 6.59 -5.38 12.27
C HIS A 162 5.27 -6.07 12.65
N HIS A 163 4.88 -5.97 13.92
CA HIS A 163 3.70 -6.66 14.47
C HIS A 163 3.63 -8.17 14.13
N GLY A 164 4.78 -8.84 14.12
CA GLY A 164 4.87 -10.27 13.81
C GLY A 164 4.84 -10.63 12.32
N CYS A 165 4.58 -9.67 11.44
CA CYS A 165 4.62 -9.85 9.98
C CYS A 165 5.98 -9.45 9.43
N ARG A 166 6.61 -10.32 8.64
CA ARG A 166 7.79 -9.96 7.83
C ARG A 166 7.33 -9.30 6.54
N VAL A 167 7.80 -8.09 6.26
CA VAL A 167 7.48 -7.32 5.05
C VAL A 167 8.70 -7.28 4.15
N VAL A 168 8.54 -7.73 2.90
CA VAL A 168 9.65 -7.86 1.95
C VAL A 168 9.30 -7.26 0.60
N ALA A 169 10.23 -6.50 0.03
CA ALA A 169 10.23 -6.09 -1.36
C ALA A 169 11.61 -6.31 -1.99
N ASN A 170 11.62 -6.94 -3.17
CA ASN A 170 12.81 -7.21 -3.97
C ASN A 170 12.61 -6.67 -5.39
N PRO A 171 12.62 -5.34 -5.57
CA PRO A 171 12.30 -4.72 -6.83
C PRO A 171 13.46 -4.80 -7.82
N LEU A 172 13.15 -5.08 -9.10
CA LEU A 172 14.12 -4.95 -10.18
C LEU A 172 14.46 -3.48 -10.46
N GLY A 173 13.47 -2.59 -10.37
CA GLY A 173 13.63 -1.16 -10.59
C GLY A 173 13.99 -0.78 -12.03
N TYR A 174 14.51 0.43 -12.22
CA TYR A 174 14.91 0.96 -13.52
C TYR A 174 16.42 0.81 -13.74
N ALA A 175 16.81 0.18 -14.84
CA ALA A 175 18.23 -0.04 -15.20
C ALA A 175 19.01 1.29 -15.33
N HIS A 176 18.39 2.33 -15.92
CA HIS A 176 19.04 3.65 -16.08
C HIS A 176 19.31 4.37 -14.74
N LYS A 177 18.64 3.97 -13.66
CA LYS A 177 18.87 4.46 -12.29
C LYS A 177 19.76 3.54 -11.47
N LYS A 178 20.23 2.44 -12.06
CA LYS A 178 21.05 1.40 -11.40
C LYS A 178 20.32 0.74 -10.20
N GLU A 179 18.99 0.74 -10.20
CA GLU A 179 18.16 0.17 -9.11
C GLU A 179 18.24 -1.36 -9.09
N GLN A 180 18.52 -2.00 -10.24
CA GLN A 180 18.67 -3.44 -10.36
C GLN A 180 19.90 -4.01 -9.63
N LEU A 181 20.84 -3.19 -9.17
CA LEU A 181 22.08 -3.69 -8.54
C LEU A 181 21.83 -4.42 -7.21
N THR A 182 20.70 -4.16 -6.57
CA THR A 182 20.30 -4.82 -5.31
C THR A 182 19.28 -5.93 -5.51
N PHE A 183 18.82 -6.14 -6.76
CA PHE A 183 17.83 -7.16 -7.08
C PHE A 183 18.41 -8.56 -6.95
N GLN A 184 17.71 -9.45 -6.27
CA GLN A 184 18.05 -10.85 -6.14
C GLN A 184 17.15 -11.68 -7.06
N ALA A 185 17.71 -12.22 -8.15
CA ALA A 185 16.95 -12.99 -9.14
C ALA A 185 16.30 -14.26 -8.55
N GLN A 186 16.88 -14.79 -7.47
CA GLN A 186 16.36 -15.93 -6.73
C GLN A 186 16.42 -15.61 -5.24
N GLN A 187 15.32 -15.13 -4.70
CA GLN A 187 15.15 -14.90 -3.25
C GLN A 187 14.18 -15.94 -2.70
N VAL A 188 14.65 -16.79 -1.83
CA VAL A 188 13.83 -17.78 -1.12
C VAL A 188 13.48 -17.22 0.26
N ILE A 189 12.19 -17.20 0.58
CA ILE A 189 11.69 -16.72 1.87
C ILE A 189 10.94 -17.87 2.52
N GLY A 190 11.42 -18.33 3.69
CA GLY A 190 10.70 -19.28 4.52
C GLY A 190 9.49 -18.63 5.16
N VAL A 191 8.34 -19.29 5.06
CA VAL A 191 7.13 -18.94 5.82
C VAL A 191 7.01 -20.02 6.89
N GLY A 192 7.43 -19.68 8.11
CA GLY A 192 7.41 -20.62 9.23
C GLY A 192 6.00 -20.90 9.75
N PHE A 193 5.80 -22.11 10.25
CA PHE A 193 4.66 -22.50 11.10
C PHE A 193 4.95 -22.08 12.53
#